data_1287c903fa47c1a904cb31a9358067fa
#
_entry.id   1287c903fa47c1a904cb31a9358067fa
#
_cell.length_a   1.000
_cell.length_b   1.000
_cell.length_c   1.000
_cell.angle_alpha   90.00
_cell.angle_beta   90.00
_cell.angle_gamma   90.00
#
_symmetry.space_group_name_H-M   'P 1'
#
loop_
_entity.id
_entity.type
_entity.pdbx_description
1 polymer ?
#
loop_
_entity_poly.entity_id
_entity_poly.type
_entity_poly.pdbx_seq_one_letter_code
_entity_poly.pdbx_strand_id
1 'polypeptide(L)'
;MREGEEKKRWVLDGRWAETPLAERKGKEMYPVPHPGRWSGQFSALTDIAFDSLTWGNIVLRFLDAKNDPVKLRAFNNEILGIPEPIVRSDDTTFEQLRRLIPGPSWNDPPPWRMRNDDGTLTGAIPLLSSQVSYIGMTADNQKDTVKYRVRAYGKDGRSYLLDYGRFPAQPGFPELRTYLNTQLFTTVDGVSSPIYKCYMDIQGTRWYDAIDICLAEPGRVIATAGAKESLQTTDRVWPVKVNAKSGRPLYCLYFDHNFWAARLYRETIQHFDPKRHRPYAPATYFASDTGDDYFYELMQEHEVWKNRKTIWEKVSQSAVNDFGDCEKIGLVQDWCVRMSKNLGESGDTAN
;
A
#
# COMPACT_ATOMS: atom_id res chain seq x y z
N MET A 1 5.03 -7.96 45.28
CA MET A 1 6.09 -7.03 44.79
C MET A 1 5.45 -6.06 43.79
N ARG A 2 5.80 -4.80 43.86
CA ARG A 2 5.33 -3.82 42.83
C ARG A 2 6.07 -4.11 41.53
N GLU A 3 5.40 -4.03 40.40
CA GLU A 3 5.93 -4.28 39.05
C GLU A 3 7.30 -3.60 38.79
N GLY A 4 7.46 -2.37 39.30
CA GLY A 4 8.74 -1.64 39.22
C GLY A 4 9.90 -2.22 39.99
N GLU A 5 9.66 -2.94 41.08
CA GLU A 5 10.74 -3.59 41.87
C GLU A 5 11.19 -4.88 41.20
N GLU A 6 10.27 -5.61 40.60
CA GLU A 6 10.56 -6.82 39.82
C GLU A 6 11.40 -6.50 38.60
N LYS A 7 11.02 -5.44 37.87
CA LYS A 7 11.76 -4.90 36.72
C LYS A 7 13.17 -4.43 37.13
N LYS A 8 13.32 -3.71 38.25
CA LYS A 8 14.62 -3.29 38.79
C LYS A 8 15.52 -4.49 39.10
N ARG A 9 14.96 -5.53 39.69
CA ARG A 9 15.71 -6.76 40.02
C ARG A 9 16.22 -7.44 38.73
N TRP A 10 15.39 -7.52 37.70
CA TRP A 10 15.78 -8.09 36.41
C TRP A 10 16.94 -7.35 35.75
N VAL A 11 16.94 -6.02 35.82
CA VAL A 11 18.01 -5.18 35.24
C VAL A 11 19.30 -5.30 36.07
N LEU A 12 19.19 -5.35 37.38
CA LEU A 12 20.36 -5.47 38.27
C LEU A 12 21.00 -6.86 38.22
N ASP A 13 20.21 -7.91 37.97
CA ASP A 13 20.69 -9.29 37.81
C ASP A 13 21.13 -9.60 36.37
N GLY A 14 20.81 -8.70 35.43
CA GLY A 14 21.19 -8.81 34.03
C GLY A 14 22.67 -8.58 33.79
N ARG A 15 23.32 -9.49 33.12
CA ARG A 15 24.69 -9.27 32.62
C ARG A 15 24.62 -8.45 31.37
N TRP A 16 25.20 -7.26 31.37
CA TRP A 16 25.40 -6.48 30.17
C TRP A 16 26.36 -7.22 29.26
N ALA A 17 25.87 -7.74 28.16
CA ALA A 17 26.72 -8.19 27.07
C ALA A 17 26.99 -6.97 26.20
N GLU A 18 28.24 -6.56 26.09
CA GLU A 18 28.67 -5.65 25.04
C GLU A 18 28.37 -6.34 23.69
N THR A 19 27.40 -5.84 22.97
CA THR A 19 27.16 -6.30 21.60
C THR A 19 27.85 -5.31 20.67
N PRO A 20 29.09 -5.55 20.26
CA PRO A 20 29.75 -4.72 19.26
C PRO A 20 28.97 -4.82 17.97
N LEU A 21 29.05 -3.78 17.13
CA LEU A 21 28.55 -3.82 15.75
C LEU A 21 28.94 -5.15 15.11
N ALA A 22 27.96 -5.96 14.74
CA ALA A 22 28.20 -7.30 14.28
C ALA A 22 28.17 -7.34 12.75
N GLU A 23 29.19 -7.88 12.15
CA GLU A 23 29.26 -8.19 10.75
C GLU A 23 28.76 -9.63 10.51
N ARG A 24 27.82 -9.79 9.59
CA ARG A 24 27.28 -11.10 9.24
C ARG A 24 28.21 -11.80 8.26
N LYS A 25 28.84 -12.87 8.67
CA LYS A 25 29.57 -13.79 7.79
C LYS A 25 28.84 -15.12 7.72
N GLY A 26 28.07 -15.33 6.66
CA GLY A 26 27.23 -16.52 6.53
C GLY A 26 26.06 -16.53 7.51
N LYS A 27 25.93 -17.58 8.34
CA LYS A 27 24.89 -17.71 9.38
C LYS A 27 25.30 -17.15 10.74
N GLU A 28 26.55 -16.77 10.91
CA GLU A 28 27.09 -16.32 12.19
C GLU A 28 27.33 -14.80 12.21
N MET A 29 27.12 -14.20 13.36
CA MET A 29 27.34 -12.79 13.64
C MET A 29 28.66 -12.62 14.37
N TYR A 30 29.57 -11.84 13.82
CA TYR A 30 30.88 -11.56 14.43
C TYR A 30 30.94 -10.11 14.90
N PRO A 31 31.43 -9.85 16.12
CA PRO A 31 31.63 -8.50 16.60
C PRO A 31 32.72 -7.79 15.82
N VAL A 32 32.44 -6.57 15.37
CA VAL A 32 33.44 -5.70 14.72
C VAL A 32 33.94 -4.70 15.76
N PRO A 33 35.24 -4.73 16.11
CA PRO A 33 35.80 -3.76 17.04
C PRO A 33 35.83 -2.37 16.42
N HIS A 34 35.10 -1.41 17.01
CA HIS A 34 35.19 0.00 16.65
C HIS A 34 35.98 0.75 17.71
N PRO A 35 37.22 1.19 17.40
CA PRO A 35 37.98 1.99 18.37
C PRO A 35 37.32 3.35 18.56
N GLY A 36 36.87 3.63 19.76
CA GLY A 36 36.44 4.96 20.21
C GLY A 36 34.97 5.31 20.05
N ARG A 37 34.08 4.39 19.64
CA ARG A 37 32.63 4.61 19.66
C ARG A 37 31.91 3.45 20.32
N TRP A 38 31.20 3.76 21.40
CA TRP A 38 30.27 2.84 22.05
C TRP A 38 28.88 3.06 21.48
N SER A 39 28.28 2.03 20.93
CA SER A 39 26.86 2.01 20.58
C SER A 39 26.22 0.83 21.30
N GLY A 40 25.19 1.10 22.10
CA GLY A 40 24.41 0.10 22.78
C GLY A 40 22.97 0.12 22.27
N GLN A 41 22.38 -1.05 22.13
CA GLN A 41 20.96 -1.18 21.86
C GLN A 41 20.24 -1.33 23.20
N PHE A 42 19.35 -0.39 23.51
CA PHE A 42 18.54 -0.42 24.72
C PHE A 42 17.08 -0.63 24.33
N SER A 43 16.46 -1.63 24.96
CA SER A 43 15.01 -1.79 24.90
C SER A 43 14.37 -1.03 26.06
N ALA A 44 13.26 -0.34 25.80
CA ALA A 44 12.44 0.27 26.84
C ALA A 44 11.93 -0.77 27.87
N LEU A 45 11.94 -2.06 27.52
CA LEU A 45 11.63 -3.15 28.44
C LEU A 45 12.63 -3.23 29.61
N THR A 46 13.85 -2.72 29.44
CA THR A 46 14.90 -2.67 30.46
C THR A 46 14.99 -1.33 31.18
N ASP A 47 14.24 -0.32 30.69
CA ASP A 47 14.25 1.01 31.30
C ASP A 47 13.44 1.04 32.59
N ILE A 48 14.13 1.30 33.67
CA ILE A 48 13.58 1.37 35.05
C ILE A 48 13.20 2.80 35.44
N ALA A 49 13.63 3.79 34.70
CA ALA A 49 13.53 5.20 35.12
C ALA A 49 12.17 5.85 34.82
N PHE A 50 11.33 5.24 33.99
CA PHE A 50 10.09 5.84 33.56
C PHE A 50 8.86 5.03 34.00
N ASP A 51 8.11 5.55 34.97
CA ASP A 51 6.82 5.00 35.40
C ASP A 51 5.77 4.94 34.25
N SER A 52 5.99 5.70 33.17
CA SER A 52 5.12 5.71 31.99
C SER A 52 5.27 4.46 31.10
N LEU A 53 6.31 3.64 31.30
CA LEU A 53 6.59 2.42 30.53
C LEU A 53 6.25 1.14 31.32
N THR A 54 5.08 1.11 31.93
CA THR A 54 4.56 -0.13 32.52
C THR A 54 4.28 -1.18 31.41
N TRP A 55 4.30 -2.46 31.78
CA TRP A 55 3.96 -3.55 30.86
C TRP A 55 2.60 -3.33 30.19
N GLY A 56 1.60 -2.84 30.94
CA GLY A 56 0.29 -2.51 30.39
C GLY A 56 0.37 -1.44 29.29
N ASN A 57 1.13 -0.37 29.52
CA ASN A 57 1.32 0.69 28.52
C ASN A 57 2.09 0.20 27.29
N ILE A 58 3.07 -0.68 27.44
CA ILE A 58 3.79 -1.29 26.32
C ILE A 58 2.85 -2.13 25.47
N VAL A 59 2.01 -2.96 26.10
CA VAL A 59 1.00 -3.77 25.41
C VAL A 59 0.01 -2.88 24.67
N LEU A 60 -0.50 -1.82 25.30
CA LEU A 60 -1.42 -0.86 24.63
C LEU A 60 -0.77 -0.20 23.43
N ARG A 61 0.48 0.25 23.54
CA ARG A 61 1.24 0.81 22.41
C ARG A 61 1.45 -0.21 21.28
N PHE A 62 1.73 -1.46 21.62
CA PHE A 62 1.82 -2.53 20.63
C PHE A 62 0.47 -2.78 19.94
N LEU A 63 -0.62 -2.84 20.69
CA LEU A 63 -1.96 -3.04 20.11
C LEU A 63 -2.36 -1.89 19.18
N ASP A 64 -2.00 -0.64 19.51
CA ASP A 64 -2.20 0.51 18.62
C ASP A 64 -1.30 0.45 17.38
N ALA A 65 -0.08 -0.06 17.53
CA ALA A 65 0.91 -0.09 16.46
C ALA A 65 0.79 -1.32 15.53
N LYS A 66 0.33 -2.47 16.03
CA LYS A 66 0.44 -3.77 15.33
C LYS A 66 -0.14 -3.83 13.92
N ASN A 67 -1.10 -2.97 13.60
CA ASN A 67 -1.75 -2.91 12.29
C ASN A 67 -1.28 -1.71 11.44
N ASP A 68 -0.38 -0.88 11.96
CA ASP A 68 0.17 0.29 11.28
C ASP A 68 1.69 0.13 11.16
N PRO A 69 2.24 -0.07 9.94
CA PRO A 69 3.68 -0.33 9.77
C PRO A 69 4.55 0.84 10.24
N VAL A 70 4.07 2.08 10.13
CA VAL A 70 4.83 3.24 10.61
C VAL A 70 4.89 3.26 12.13
N LYS A 71 3.75 3.03 12.78
CA LYS A 71 3.67 2.93 14.24
C LYS A 71 4.41 1.70 14.77
N LEU A 72 4.28 0.55 14.08
CA LEU A 72 4.98 -0.69 14.48
C LEU A 72 6.50 -0.51 14.41
N ARG A 73 6.97 0.17 13.38
CA ARG A 73 8.39 0.52 13.28
C ARG A 73 8.83 1.46 14.41
N ALA A 74 8.06 2.51 14.68
CA ALA A 74 8.35 3.39 15.81
C ALA A 74 8.36 2.60 17.13
N PHE A 75 7.39 1.70 17.33
CA PHE A 75 7.36 0.80 18.48
C PHE A 75 8.60 -0.09 18.56
N ASN A 76 9.00 -0.73 17.46
CA ASN A 76 10.20 -1.58 17.43
C ASN A 76 11.46 -0.78 17.74
N ASN A 77 11.63 0.39 17.11
CA ASN A 77 12.82 1.23 17.32
C ASN A 77 12.87 1.86 18.71
N GLU A 78 11.74 2.41 19.19
CA GLU A 78 11.69 3.22 20.40
C GLU A 78 11.44 2.40 21.66
N ILE A 79 10.65 1.34 21.58
CA ILE A 79 10.25 0.53 22.72
C ILE A 79 11.08 -0.75 22.84
N LEU A 80 11.26 -1.47 21.73
CA LEU A 80 12.03 -2.72 21.74
C LEU A 80 13.51 -2.49 21.50
N GLY A 81 13.91 -1.31 21.03
CA GLY A 81 15.29 -1.02 20.67
C GLY A 81 15.78 -1.88 19.49
N ILE A 82 14.88 -2.38 18.66
CA ILE A 82 15.20 -3.18 17.49
C ILE A 82 15.28 -2.23 16.29
N PRO A 83 16.49 -1.92 15.80
CA PRO A 83 16.62 -1.04 14.64
C PRO A 83 16.07 -1.76 13.41
N GLU A 84 14.99 -1.23 12.87
CA GLU A 84 14.54 -1.66 11.56
C GLU A 84 15.28 -0.85 10.48
N PRO A 85 15.84 -1.49 9.48
CA PRO A 85 16.47 -0.78 8.38
C PRO A 85 15.45 0.12 7.69
N ILE A 86 15.90 1.32 7.30
CA ILE A 86 15.14 2.15 6.37
C ILE A 86 15.19 1.41 5.04
N VAL A 87 14.05 0.86 4.66
CA VAL A 87 13.93 0.28 3.34
C VAL A 87 13.81 1.43 2.35
N ARG A 88 14.75 1.52 1.44
CA ARG A 88 14.72 2.48 0.35
C ARG A 88 14.04 1.84 -0.85
N SER A 89 13.42 2.63 -1.70
CA SER A 89 12.84 2.10 -2.95
C SER A 89 13.92 1.59 -3.92
N ASP A 90 15.14 2.10 -3.81
CA ASP A 90 16.30 1.58 -4.53
C ASP A 90 16.65 0.14 -4.10
N ASP A 91 16.20 -0.30 -2.90
CA ASP A 91 16.27 -1.71 -2.49
C ASP A 91 15.19 -2.58 -3.18
N THR A 92 14.17 -1.96 -3.78
CA THR A 92 13.16 -2.67 -4.57
C THR A 92 13.70 -2.88 -5.97
N THR A 93 13.99 -4.11 -6.30
CA THR A 93 14.57 -4.49 -7.60
C THR A 93 13.50 -5.05 -8.54
N PHE A 94 13.77 -5.02 -9.85
CA PHE A 94 12.94 -5.73 -10.83
C PHE A 94 12.73 -7.20 -10.46
N GLU A 95 13.73 -7.83 -9.88
CA GLU A 95 13.64 -9.22 -9.44
C GLU A 95 12.58 -9.40 -8.35
N GLN A 96 12.53 -8.49 -7.39
CA GLN A 96 11.50 -8.52 -6.34
C GLN A 96 10.10 -8.32 -6.92
N LEU A 97 9.92 -7.38 -7.85
CA LEU A 97 8.66 -7.14 -8.54
C LEU A 97 8.25 -8.34 -9.41
N ARG A 98 9.19 -8.94 -10.12
CA ARG A 98 8.94 -10.14 -10.93
C ARG A 98 8.54 -11.38 -10.10
N ARG A 99 8.91 -11.45 -8.83
CA ARG A 99 8.41 -12.49 -7.90
C ARG A 99 6.90 -12.40 -7.65
N LEU A 100 6.29 -11.25 -7.93
CA LEU A 100 4.84 -11.07 -7.85
C LEU A 100 4.11 -11.58 -9.10
N ILE A 101 4.84 -12.01 -10.13
CA ILE A 101 4.30 -12.75 -11.28
C ILE A 101 4.21 -14.22 -10.86
N PRO A 102 3.02 -14.85 -10.91
CA PRO A 102 2.85 -16.23 -10.50
C PRO A 102 3.75 -17.17 -11.27
N GLY A 103 4.43 -18.03 -10.54
CA GLY A 103 5.22 -19.13 -11.08
C GLY A 103 4.42 -20.43 -11.16
N PRO A 104 5.09 -21.54 -11.47
CA PRO A 104 4.47 -22.86 -11.55
C PRO A 104 4.17 -23.50 -10.17
N SER A 105 4.21 -22.73 -9.08
CA SER A 105 3.90 -23.22 -7.74
C SER A 105 2.40 -23.49 -7.62
N TRP A 106 2.04 -24.61 -7.00
CA TRP A 106 0.64 -24.98 -6.78
C TRP A 106 -0.12 -24.02 -5.83
N ASN A 107 0.61 -23.19 -5.08
CA ASN A 107 0.03 -22.17 -4.20
C ASN A 107 -0.23 -20.82 -4.90
N ASP A 108 0.33 -20.65 -6.10
CA ASP A 108 0.13 -19.44 -6.88
C ASP A 108 -1.12 -19.58 -7.76
N PRO A 109 -1.78 -18.48 -8.11
CA PRO A 109 -2.79 -18.51 -9.15
C PRO A 109 -2.15 -18.97 -10.47
N PRO A 110 -2.93 -19.57 -11.40
CA PRO A 110 -2.40 -19.90 -12.72
C PRO A 110 -1.86 -18.61 -13.38
N PRO A 111 -0.72 -18.68 -14.09
CA PRO A 111 -0.20 -17.55 -14.83
C PRO A 111 -1.23 -17.10 -15.88
N TRP A 112 -1.38 -15.80 -16.04
CA TRP A 112 -2.26 -15.22 -17.03
C TRP A 112 -1.54 -14.10 -17.78
N ARG A 113 -2.10 -13.73 -18.94
CA ARG A 113 -1.65 -12.60 -19.74
C ARG A 113 -2.75 -11.57 -19.84
N MET A 114 -2.38 -10.31 -19.87
CA MET A 114 -3.32 -9.22 -20.10
C MET A 114 -3.62 -9.06 -21.58
N ARG A 115 -2.66 -9.38 -22.46
CA ARG A 115 -2.77 -9.15 -23.90
C ARG A 115 -2.48 -10.38 -24.71
N ASN A 116 -3.21 -10.51 -25.81
CA ASN A 116 -2.96 -11.46 -26.88
C ASN A 116 -1.67 -11.08 -27.64
N ASP A 117 -1.20 -11.97 -28.51
CA ASP A 117 0.00 -11.70 -29.32
C ASP A 117 -0.19 -10.57 -30.34
N ASP A 118 -1.42 -10.23 -30.69
CA ASP A 118 -1.79 -9.08 -31.52
C ASP A 118 -1.90 -7.75 -30.72
N GLY A 119 -1.64 -7.79 -29.40
CA GLY A 119 -1.73 -6.64 -28.51
C GLY A 119 -3.13 -6.32 -27.99
N THR A 120 -4.16 -7.05 -28.41
CA THR A 120 -5.52 -6.86 -27.89
C THR A 120 -5.64 -7.38 -26.47
N LEU A 121 -6.54 -6.76 -25.66
CA LEU A 121 -6.77 -7.16 -24.29
C LEU A 121 -7.44 -8.53 -24.25
N THR A 122 -6.90 -9.47 -23.48
CA THR A 122 -7.51 -10.81 -23.32
C THR A 122 -8.81 -10.77 -22.53
N GLY A 123 -8.94 -9.77 -21.64
CA GLY A 123 -10.05 -9.69 -20.70
C GLY A 123 -10.10 -10.82 -19.68
N ALA A 124 -9.01 -11.59 -19.50
CA ALA A 124 -8.97 -12.76 -18.65
C ALA A 124 -8.74 -12.43 -17.17
N ILE A 125 -9.56 -13.02 -16.30
CA ILE A 125 -9.39 -13.01 -14.85
C ILE A 125 -8.95 -14.42 -14.41
N PRO A 126 -7.82 -14.57 -13.70
CA PRO A 126 -7.31 -15.89 -13.29
C PRO A 126 -8.04 -16.45 -12.05
N LEU A 127 -9.33 -16.21 -11.92
CA LEU A 127 -10.19 -16.62 -10.82
C LEU A 127 -11.51 -17.17 -11.33
N LEU A 128 -12.16 -18.01 -10.52
CA LEU A 128 -13.57 -18.36 -10.70
C LEU A 128 -14.45 -17.16 -10.34
N SER A 129 -15.62 -17.04 -10.96
CA SER A 129 -16.56 -15.94 -10.67
C SER A 129 -16.98 -15.90 -9.20
N SER A 130 -17.13 -17.04 -8.56
CA SER A 130 -17.42 -17.15 -7.12
C SER A 130 -16.30 -16.62 -6.21
N GLN A 131 -15.08 -16.53 -6.71
CA GLN A 131 -13.91 -16.03 -5.97
C GLN A 131 -13.70 -14.53 -6.14
N VAL A 132 -14.23 -13.92 -7.20
CA VAL A 132 -14.11 -12.48 -7.45
C VAL A 132 -15.00 -11.69 -6.49
N SER A 133 -14.42 -10.69 -5.83
CA SER A 133 -15.16 -9.73 -5.01
C SER A 133 -15.66 -8.56 -5.85
N TYR A 134 -14.77 -7.97 -6.64
CA TYR A 134 -15.06 -6.88 -7.58
C TYR A 134 -13.87 -6.64 -8.52
N ILE A 135 -14.12 -5.87 -9.59
CA ILE A 135 -13.07 -5.35 -10.48
C ILE A 135 -12.97 -3.85 -10.24
N GLY A 136 -11.79 -3.37 -9.87
CA GLY A 136 -11.52 -1.97 -9.58
C GLY A 136 -10.59 -1.37 -10.61
N MET A 137 -10.82 -0.11 -10.94
CA MET A 137 -9.94 0.72 -11.74
C MET A 137 -9.39 1.86 -10.92
N THR A 138 -8.15 2.25 -11.15
CA THR A 138 -7.59 3.50 -10.64
C THR A 138 -7.00 4.29 -11.78
N ALA A 139 -7.03 5.62 -11.66
CA ALA A 139 -6.55 6.52 -12.69
C ALA A 139 -5.77 7.68 -12.05
N ASP A 140 -4.62 7.99 -12.62
CA ASP A 140 -3.78 9.13 -12.26
C ASP A 140 -3.77 10.16 -13.38
N ASN A 141 -4.15 11.39 -13.03
CA ASN A 141 -4.39 12.47 -13.96
C ASN A 141 -3.13 13.32 -14.17
N GLN A 142 -2.54 13.21 -15.36
CA GLN A 142 -1.38 13.96 -15.77
C GLN A 142 -1.75 15.07 -16.78
N LYS A 143 -0.77 15.87 -17.22
CA LYS A 143 -0.98 16.99 -18.15
C LYS A 143 -1.58 16.54 -19.48
N ASP A 144 -0.99 15.53 -20.10
CA ASP A 144 -1.29 15.12 -21.48
C ASP A 144 -1.90 13.71 -21.56
N THR A 145 -1.84 12.96 -20.46
CA THR A 145 -2.34 11.58 -20.36
C THR A 145 -3.02 11.32 -19.03
N VAL A 146 -3.91 10.35 -19.01
CA VAL A 146 -4.41 9.71 -17.80
C VAL A 146 -3.88 8.30 -17.78
N LYS A 147 -3.01 7.97 -16.83
CA LYS A 147 -2.58 6.60 -16.61
C LYS A 147 -3.61 5.86 -15.79
N TYR A 148 -3.79 4.59 -16.09
CA TYR A 148 -4.76 3.76 -15.39
C TYR A 148 -4.23 2.35 -15.17
N ARG A 149 -4.79 1.70 -14.19
CA ARG A 149 -4.72 0.26 -14.01
C ARG A 149 -6.06 -0.34 -13.63
N VAL A 150 -6.27 -1.61 -13.97
CA VAL A 150 -7.45 -2.40 -13.61
C VAL A 150 -6.99 -3.66 -12.87
N ARG A 151 -7.63 -3.94 -11.73
CA ARG A 151 -7.40 -5.18 -10.97
C ARG A 151 -8.68 -5.90 -10.61
N ALA A 152 -8.65 -7.23 -10.67
CA ALA A 152 -9.61 -8.06 -9.96
C ALA A 152 -9.17 -8.21 -8.50
N TYR A 153 -10.12 -8.09 -7.60
CA TYR A 153 -9.93 -8.32 -6.17
C TYR A 153 -10.67 -9.59 -5.75
N GLY A 154 -9.94 -10.52 -5.18
CA GLY A 154 -10.47 -11.77 -4.68
C GLY A 154 -11.14 -11.60 -3.30
N LYS A 155 -12.10 -12.48 -2.99
CA LYS A 155 -12.71 -12.56 -1.66
C LYS A 155 -11.70 -12.96 -0.58
N ASP A 156 -10.64 -13.64 -0.98
CA ASP A 156 -9.51 -14.05 -0.14
C ASP A 156 -8.49 -12.94 0.16
N GLY A 157 -8.69 -11.73 -0.36
CA GLY A 157 -7.80 -10.60 -0.16
C GLY A 157 -6.68 -10.48 -1.17
N ARG A 158 -6.61 -11.32 -2.19
CA ARG A 158 -5.63 -11.21 -3.28
C ARG A 158 -6.10 -10.24 -4.34
N SER A 159 -5.16 -9.65 -5.07
CA SER A 159 -5.47 -8.79 -6.22
C SER A 159 -4.63 -9.17 -7.45
N TYR A 160 -5.21 -9.03 -8.62
CA TYR A 160 -4.68 -9.51 -9.90
C TYR A 160 -4.74 -8.39 -10.93
N LEU A 161 -3.60 -8.01 -11.49
CA LEU A 161 -3.53 -6.98 -12.53
C LEU A 161 -4.15 -7.54 -13.83
N LEU A 162 -5.20 -6.87 -14.33
CA LEU A 162 -5.92 -7.28 -15.54
C LEU A 162 -5.58 -6.44 -16.76
N ASP A 163 -5.30 -5.16 -16.54
CA ASP A 163 -4.91 -4.22 -17.58
C ASP A 163 -4.26 -2.99 -16.96
N TYR A 164 -3.43 -2.32 -17.74
CA TYR A 164 -2.91 -0.99 -17.47
C TYR A 164 -2.58 -0.27 -18.78
N GLY A 165 -2.51 1.03 -18.71
CA GLY A 165 -2.17 1.83 -19.86
C GLY A 165 -2.38 3.31 -19.63
N ARG A 166 -2.60 4.03 -20.73
CA ARG A 166 -2.82 5.46 -20.72
C ARG A 166 -3.85 5.86 -21.75
N PHE A 167 -4.67 6.84 -21.40
CA PHE A 167 -5.56 7.53 -22.34
C PHE A 167 -5.08 8.96 -22.54
N PRO A 168 -5.36 9.59 -23.70
CA PRO A 168 -5.15 11.02 -23.88
C PRO A 168 -5.96 11.82 -22.84
N ALA A 169 -5.33 12.82 -22.23
CA ALA A 169 -6.00 13.70 -21.29
C ALA A 169 -6.81 14.78 -22.02
N GLN A 170 -7.86 14.37 -22.72
CA GLN A 170 -8.82 15.26 -23.37
C GLN A 170 -9.89 15.76 -22.37
N PRO A 171 -10.52 16.93 -22.60
CA PRO A 171 -11.61 17.42 -21.76
C PRO A 171 -12.72 16.38 -21.60
N GLY A 172 -13.14 16.11 -20.35
CA GLY A 172 -14.16 15.12 -20.02
C GLY A 172 -13.73 13.65 -20.15
N PHE A 173 -12.48 13.38 -20.50
CA PHE A 173 -11.88 12.04 -20.59
C PHE A 173 -12.73 11.01 -21.35
N PRO A 174 -13.09 11.25 -22.63
CA PRO A 174 -14.05 10.42 -23.35
C PRO A 174 -13.61 8.98 -23.53
N GLU A 175 -12.32 8.73 -23.77
CA GLU A 175 -11.79 7.36 -23.92
C GLU A 175 -11.82 6.60 -22.60
N LEU A 176 -11.43 7.24 -21.50
CA LEU A 176 -11.53 6.66 -20.14
C LEU A 176 -12.99 6.30 -19.83
N ARG A 177 -13.94 7.20 -20.12
CA ARG A 177 -15.37 6.96 -19.89
C ARG A 177 -15.89 5.80 -20.74
N THR A 178 -15.53 5.77 -22.02
CA THR A 178 -15.91 4.66 -22.91
C THR A 178 -15.37 3.35 -22.37
N TYR A 179 -14.08 3.28 -22.03
CA TYR A 179 -13.45 2.10 -21.47
C TYR A 179 -14.14 1.65 -20.17
N LEU A 180 -14.35 2.57 -19.24
CA LEU A 180 -15.03 2.29 -17.97
C LEU A 180 -16.43 1.69 -18.18
N ASN A 181 -17.15 2.14 -19.21
CA ASN A 181 -18.54 1.75 -19.45
C ASN A 181 -18.70 0.50 -20.31
N THR A 182 -17.70 0.16 -21.13
CA THR A 182 -17.83 -0.94 -22.11
C THR A 182 -16.92 -2.12 -21.82
N GLN A 183 -15.80 -1.91 -21.08
CA GLN A 183 -14.85 -2.98 -20.85
C GLN A 183 -15.42 -4.05 -19.92
N LEU A 184 -15.35 -5.29 -20.37
CA LEU A 184 -15.69 -6.47 -19.59
C LEU A 184 -14.47 -7.35 -19.40
N PHE A 185 -14.41 -8.03 -18.27
CA PHE A 185 -13.39 -9.01 -17.94
C PHE A 185 -14.05 -10.33 -17.60
N THR A 186 -13.51 -11.42 -18.17
CA THR A 186 -14.14 -12.73 -18.11
C THR A 186 -13.32 -13.67 -17.22
N THR A 187 -13.95 -14.29 -16.25
CA THR A 187 -13.36 -15.29 -15.35
C THR A 187 -13.10 -16.61 -16.04
N VAL A 188 -12.29 -17.48 -15.42
CA VAL A 188 -11.94 -18.80 -15.98
C VAL A 188 -13.17 -19.71 -16.21
N ASP A 189 -14.28 -19.45 -15.52
CA ASP A 189 -15.57 -20.13 -15.71
C ASP A 189 -16.51 -19.42 -16.69
N GLY A 190 -15.99 -18.43 -17.43
CA GLY A 190 -16.70 -17.78 -18.53
C GLY A 190 -17.68 -16.66 -18.13
N VAL A 191 -17.71 -16.24 -16.86
CA VAL A 191 -18.60 -15.16 -16.39
C VAL A 191 -17.91 -13.82 -16.62
N SER A 192 -18.55 -12.93 -17.38
CA SER A 192 -18.06 -11.57 -17.64
C SER A 192 -18.59 -10.56 -16.64
N SER A 193 -17.71 -9.68 -16.17
CA SER A 193 -18.02 -8.64 -15.20
C SER A 193 -17.45 -7.30 -15.63
N PRO A 194 -18.18 -6.20 -15.43
CA PRO A 194 -17.70 -4.84 -15.69
C PRO A 194 -16.78 -4.34 -14.58
N ILE A 195 -16.11 -3.24 -14.85
CA ILE A 195 -15.42 -2.46 -13.83
C ILE A 195 -16.46 -1.89 -12.85
N TYR A 196 -16.30 -2.18 -11.55
CA TYR A 196 -17.24 -1.77 -10.51
C TYR A 196 -17.15 -0.26 -10.24
N LYS A 197 -15.93 0.23 -9.97
CA LYS A 197 -15.64 1.65 -9.68
C LYS A 197 -14.26 2.03 -10.16
N CYS A 198 -14.10 3.29 -10.53
CA CYS A 198 -12.84 3.94 -10.79
C CYS A 198 -12.52 4.93 -9.66
N TYR A 199 -11.34 4.85 -9.06
CA TYR A 199 -10.82 5.84 -8.12
C TYR A 199 -9.80 6.69 -8.88
N MET A 200 -10.07 8.00 -8.98
CA MET A 200 -9.32 8.92 -9.83
C MET A 200 -8.61 9.97 -8.99
N ASP A 201 -7.31 10.13 -9.21
CA ASP A 201 -6.60 11.26 -8.64
C ASP A 201 -7.11 12.57 -9.27
N ILE A 202 -7.55 13.50 -8.41
CA ILE A 202 -7.97 14.83 -8.83
C ILE A 202 -6.89 15.89 -8.63
N GLN A 203 -5.71 15.52 -8.16
CA GLN A 203 -4.55 16.40 -8.10
C GLN A 203 -3.87 16.45 -9.48
N GLY A 204 -3.07 17.42 -9.74
CA GLY A 204 -2.40 17.54 -11.01
C GLY A 204 -2.95 18.66 -11.90
N THR A 205 -2.45 18.73 -13.12
CA THR A 205 -2.66 19.88 -14.00
C THR A 205 -4.11 20.03 -14.47
N ARG A 206 -4.81 18.91 -14.66
CA ARG A 206 -6.20 18.86 -15.15
C ARG A 206 -7.23 18.52 -14.08
N TRP A 207 -7.01 19.00 -12.88
CA TRP A 207 -7.84 18.70 -11.72
C TRP A 207 -9.34 19.05 -11.92
N TYR A 208 -9.66 20.10 -12.69
CA TYR A 208 -11.05 20.43 -12.98
C TYR A 208 -11.73 19.39 -13.86
N ASP A 209 -11.04 18.91 -14.92
CA ASP A 209 -11.58 17.87 -15.79
C ASP A 209 -11.79 16.57 -14.99
N ALA A 210 -10.89 16.27 -14.06
CA ALA A 210 -11.00 15.11 -13.16
C ALA A 210 -12.19 15.24 -12.20
N ILE A 211 -12.46 16.42 -11.66
CA ILE A 211 -13.66 16.68 -10.87
C ILE A 211 -14.93 16.54 -11.73
N ASP A 212 -14.91 17.08 -12.95
CA ASP A 212 -16.07 17.06 -13.82
C ASP A 212 -16.48 15.63 -14.22
N ILE A 213 -15.52 14.72 -14.47
CA ILE A 213 -15.85 13.30 -14.71
C ILE A 213 -16.42 12.63 -13.45
N CYS A 214 -15.90 12.94 -12.25
CA CYS A 214 -16.44 12.42 -11.01
C CYS A 214 -17.90 12.88 -10.79
N LEU A 215 -18.24 14.10 -11.20
CA LEU A 215 -19.60 14.64 -11.15
C LEU A 215 -20.51 14.08 -12.24
N ALA A 216 -19.95 13.72 -13.40
CA ALA A 216 -20.69 13.14 -14.52
C ALA A 216 -21.02 11.65 -14.30
N GLU A 217 -20.16 10.94 -13.55
CA GLU A 217 -20.29 9.50 -13.24
C GLU A 217 -20.41 9.28 -11.72
N PRO A 218 -21.46 9.79 -11.05
CA PRO A 218 -21.55 9.78 -9.60
C PRO A 218 -21.65 8.35 -9.06
N GLY A 219 -20.85 8.07 -8.02
CA GLY A 219 -20.78 6.74 -7.41
C GLY A 219 -20.00 5.70 -8.21
N ARG A 220 -19.66 5.99 -9.46
CA ARG A 220 -18.85 5.13 -10.32
C ARG A 220 -17.42 5.63 -10.45
N VAL A 221 -17.21 6.94 -10.58
CA VAL A 221 -15.88 7.58 -10.51
C VAL A 221 -15.78 8.31 -9.18
N ILE A 222 -14.85 7.90 -8.35
CA ILE A 222 -14.64 8.41 -7.00
C ILE A 222 -13.38 9.29 -7.02
N ALA A 223 -13.54 10.56 -6.63
CA ALA A 223 -12.42 11.47 -6.51
C ALA A 223 -11.49 11.07 -5.35
N THR A 224 -10.19 11.06 -5.62
CA THR A 224 -9.16 10.79 -4.61
C THR A 224 -8.07 11.85 -4.65
N ALA A 225 -7.38 12.07 -3.53
CA ALA A 225 -6.23 12.95 -3.44
C ALA A 225 -5.26 12.50 -2.35
N GLY A 226 -3.98 12.45 -2.67
CA GLY A 226 -2.94 12.17 -1.68
C GLY A 226 -2.67 13.40 -0.80
N ALA A 227 -2.74 13.25 0.52
CA ALA A 227 -2.32 14.30 1.45
C ALA A 227 -0.82 14.18 1.71
N LYS A 228 -0.12 15.30 1.54
CA LYS A 228 1.34 15.38 1.76
C LYS A 228 1.73 15.35 3.23
N GLU A 229 0.83 15.78 4.11
CA GLU A 229 1.07 15.78 5.55
C GLU A 229 0.43 14.55 6.18
N SER A 230 1.20 13.89 7.04
CA SER A 230 0.68 12.78 7.84
C SER A 230 -0.42 13.29 8.75
N LEU A 231 -1.61 12.75 8.58
CA LEU A 231 -2.75 13.15 9.37
C LEU A 231 -2.73 12.48 10.74
N GLN A 232 -3.05 13.27 11.74
CA GLN A 232 -3.10 12.83 13.13
C GLN A 232 -4.33 11.96 13.45
N THR A 233 -5.14 11.63 12.44
CA THR A 233 -6.35 10.83 12.63
C THR A 233 -6.05 9.34 12.56
N THR A 234 -6.83 8.55 13.28
CA THR A 234 -6.82 7.07 13.19
C THR A 234 -7.24 6.58 11.82
N ASP A 235 -8.01 7.39 11.11
CA ASP A 235 -8.49 7.09 9.77
C ASP A 235 -7.48 7.57 8.74
N ARG A 236 -7.01 6.64 7.93
CA ARG A 236 -6.02 6.92 6.88
C ARG A 236 -6.64 7.36 5.56
N VAL A 237 -7.96 7.45 5.54
CA VAL A 237 -8.78 7.96 4.44
C VAL A 237 -9.97 8.73 5.03
N TRP A 238 -10.26 9.92 4.52
CA TRP A 238 -11.39 10.74 4.97
C TRP A 238 -11.99 11.54 3.81
N PRO A 239 -13.31 11.75 3.82
CA PRO A 239 -13.98 12.55 2.80
C PRO A 239 -13.77 14.05 3.06
N VAL A 240 -13.41 14.77 2.02
CA VAL A 240 -13.33 16.25 2.02
C VAL A 240 -14.20 16.79 0.91
N LYS A 241 -14.99 17.83 1.23
CA LYS A 241 -15.80 18.52 0.24
C LYS A 241 -14.91 19.42 -0.63
N VAL A 242 -14.96 19.23 -1.92
CA VAL A 242 -14.29 20.07 -2.94
C VAL A 242 -15.33 20.67 -3.89
N ASN A 243 -15.02 21.77 -4.52
CA ASN A 243 -15.93 22.44 -5.45
C ASN A 243 -15.39 22.34 -6.87
N ALA A 244 -16.25 21.94 -7.80
CA ALA A 244 -15.99 22.02 -9.24
C ALA A 244 -16.04 23.49 -9.75
N LYS A 245 -15.59 23.73 -10.97
CA LYS A 245 -15.79 25.04 -11.66
C LYS A 245 -17.26 25.46 -11.70
N SER A 246 -18.16 24.50 -11.84
CA SER A 246 -19.61 24.71 -11.83
C SER A 246 -20.17 25.13 -10.47
N GLY A 247 -19.35 25.20 -9.42
CA GLY A 247 -19.80 25.41 -8.04
C GLY A 247 -20.46 24.18 -7.41
N ARG A 248 -20.61 23.07 -8.13
CA ARG A 248 -21.18 21.83 -7.59
C ARG A 248 -20.22 21.18 -6.61
N PRO A 249 -20.68 20.79 -5.41
CA PRO A 249 -19.84 20.11 -4.45
C PRO A 249 -19.61 18.64 -4.83
N LEU A 250 -18.42 18.16 -4.55
CA LEU A 250 -18.02 16.77 -4.67
C LEU A 250 -17.31 16.33 -3.39
N TYR A 251 -17.50 15.11 -2.96
CA TYR A 251 -16.68 14.53 -1.90
C TYR A 251 -15.46 13.85 -2.53
N CYS A 252 -14.28 14.27 -2.09
CA CYS A 252 -13.00 13.68 -2.46
C CYS A 252 -12.49 12.85 -1.27
N LEU A 253 -12.02 11.65 -1.53
CA LEU A 253 -11.35 10.82 -0.55
C LEU A 253 -9.87 11.22 -0.46
N TYR A 254 -9.52 11.97 0.58
CA TYR A 254 -8.13 12.24 0.91
C TYR A 254 -7.53 11.03 1.62
N PHE A 255 -6.32 10.66 1.25
CA PHE A 255 -5.59 9.55 1.87
C PHE A 255 -4.18 9.96 2.28
N ASP A 256 -3.67 9.38 3.38
CA ASP A 256 -2.30 9.59 3.85
C ASP A 256 -1.30 8.95 2.88
N HIS A 257 -0.66 9.76 2.05
CA HIS A 257 0.29 9.31 1.04
C HIS A 257 1.40 8.42 1.64
N ASN A 258 2.01 8.85 2.75
CA ASN A 258 3.12 8.13 3.36
C ASN A 258 2.69 6.77 3.93
N PHE A 259 1.50 6.72 4.54
CA PHE A 259 0.95 5.47 5.04
C PHE A 259 0.73 4.46 3.91
N TRP A 260 0.07 4.88 2.82
CA TRP A 260 -0.25 3.98 1.72
C TRP A 260 0.96 3.64 0.86
N ALA A 261 1.96 4.52 0.74
CA ALA A 261 3.25 4.20 0.14
C ALA A 261 4.00 3.13 0.97
N ALA A 262 4.03 3.27 2.30
CA ALA A 262 4.62 2.23 3.15
C ALA A 262 3.90 0.88 3.00
N ARG A 263 2.57 0.88 2.85
CA ARG A 263 1.77 -0.33 2.57
C ARG A 263 2.16 -0.97 1.25
N LEU A 264 2.26 -0.17 0.19
CA LEU A 264 2.64 -0.66 -1.12
C LEU A 264 4.04 -1.26 -1.11
N TYR A 265 5.02 -0.45 -0.75
CA TYR A 265 6.42 -0.84 -0.93
C TYR A 265 6.88 -1.87 0.09
N ARG A 266 6.58 -1.69 1.37
CA ARG A 266 7.04 -2.62 2.40
C ARG A 266 6.21 -3.89 2.49
N GLU A 267 4.88 -3.74 2.60
CA GLU A 267 4.05 -4.90 2.90
C GLU A 267 3.66 -5.67 1.65
N THR A 268 3.37 -4.95 0.54
CA THR A 268 2.90 -5.60 -0.68
C THR A 268 4.04 -6.09 -1.56
N ILE A 269 5.14 -5.34 -1.67
CA ILE A 269 6.23 -5.68 -2.60
C ILE A 269 7.38 -6.41 -1.88
N GLN A 270 7.97 -5.79 -0.86
CA GLN A 270 9.19 -6.30 -0.24
C GLN A 270 8.94 -7.49 0.70
N HIS A 271 7.86 -7.45 1.45
CA HIS A 271 7.45 -8.53 2.36
C HIS A 271 6.35 -9.40 1.77
N PHE A 272 6.32 -9.51 0.46
CA PHE A 272 5.39 -10.40 -0.22
C PHE A 272 5.53 -11.83 0.32
N ASP A 273 4.46 -12.31 0.95
CA ASP A 273 4.33 -13.69 1.39
C ASP A 273 2.94 -14.19 0.99
N PRO A 274 2.83 -15.05 -0.01
CA PRO A 274 1.55 -15.56 -0.50
C PRO A 274 0.78 -16.36 0.56
N LYS A 275 1.45 -16.74 1.65
CA LYS A 275 0.84 -17.47 2.79
C LYS A 275 0.38 -16.55 3.92
N ARG A 276 0.84 -15.30 3.95
CA ARG A 276 0.50 -14.33 4.99
C ARG A 276 -0.46 -13.27 4.45
N HIS A 277 -1.75 -13.59 4.48
CA HIS A 277 -2.77 -12.58 4.23
C HIS A 277 -2.80 -11.59 5.41
N ARG A 278 -2.30 -10.39 5.20
CA ARG A 278 -2.53 -9.29 6.14
C ARG A 278 -3.79 -8.55 5.74
N PRO A 279 -4.69 -8.20 6.69
CA PRO A 279 -6.01 -7.59 6.38
C PRO A 279 -5.94 -6.32 5.53
N TYR A 280 -4.80 -5.66 5.47
CA TYR A 280 -4.63 -4.35 4.81
C TYR A 280 -3.56 -4.35 3.71
N ALA A 281 -2.92 -5.47 3.44
CA ALA A 281 -1.94 -5.61 2.37
C ALA A 281 -2.28 -6.89 1.59
N PRO A 282 -3.19 -6.81 0.62
CA PRO A 282 -3.55 -7.94 -0.20
C PRO A 282 -2.32 -8.43 -0.96
N ALA A 283 -2.15 -9.75 -1.05
CA ALA A 283 -1.15 -10.30 -1.95
C ALA A 283 -1.48 -9.82 -3.37
N THR A 284 -0.54 -9.08 -3.95
CA THR A 284 -0.71 -8.41 -5.24
C THR A 284 0.03 -9.21 -6.30
N TYR A 285 -0.68 -9.63 -7.33
CA TYR A 285 -0.11 -10.38 -8.43
C TYR A 285 -0.12 -9.58 -9.73
N PHE A 286 0.90 -9.80 -10.55
CA PHE A 286 1.04 -9.21 -11.87
C PHE A 286 0.92 -10.29 -12.95
N ALA A 287 0.39 -9.90 -14.11
CA ALA A 287 0.33 -10.79 -15.28
C ALA A 287 1.74 -11.06 -15.83
N SER A 288 1.91 -12.17 -16.52
CA SER A 288 3.21 -12.59 -17.07
C SER A 288 3.76 -11.64 -18.16
N ASP A 289 2.91 -10.85 -18.76
CA ASP A 289 3.23 -9.85 -19.77
C ASP A 289 3.23 -8.40 -19.23
N THR A 290 3.34 -8.22 -17.90
CA THR A 290 3.55 -6.88 -17.31
C THR A 290 4.91 -6.35 -17.73
N GLY A 291 4.92 -5.19 -18.39
CA GLY A 291 6.12 -4.58 -18.95
C GLY A 291 7.05 -3.99 -17.89
N ASP A 292 8.32 -3.90 -18.26
CA ASP A 292 9.36 -3.32 -17.42
C ASP A 292 9.11 -1.83 -17.14
N ASP A 293 8.42 -1.11 -18.03
CA ASP A 293 8.00 0.28 -17.84
C ASP A 293 7.08 0.45 -16.62
N TYR A 294 6.15 -0.48 -16.42
CA TYR A 294 5.29 -0.49 -15.24
C TYR A 294 6.10 -0.67 -13.95
N PHE A 295 6.99 -1.66 -13.93
CA PHE A 295 7.83 -1.92 -12.77
C PHE A 295 8.84 -0.81 -12.51
N TYR A 296 9.37 -0.18 -13.58
CA TYR A 296 10.27 0.95 -13.45
C TYR A 296 9.61 2.12 -12.72
N GLU A 297 8.36 2.44 -13.03
CA GLU A 297 7.63 3.49 -12.34
C GLU A 297 7.31 3.15 -10.88
N LEU A 298 7.07 1.88 -10.55
CA LEU A 298 6.91 1.43 -9.18
C LEU A 298 8.19 1.62 -8.33
N MET A 299 9.36 1.73 -8.94
CA MET A 299 10.62 1.95 -8.23
C MET A 299 11.00 3.44 -8.09
N GLN A 300 10.13 4.36 -8.51
CA GLN A 300 10.47 5.78 -8.57
C GLN A 300 10.18 6.56 -7.28
N GLU A 301 9.83 5.89 -6.20
CA GLU A 301 9.71 6.49 -4.86
C GLU A 301 10.60 5.76 -3.88
N HIS A 302 11.16 6.50 -2.93
CA HIS A 302 11.94 5.95 -1.85
C HIS A 302 11.56 6.58 -0.51
N GLU A 303 11.88 5.86 0.55
CA GLU A 303 11.66 6.32 1.89
C GLU A 303 12.84 7.18 2.37
N VAL A 304 12.53 8.35 2.89
CA VAL A 304 13.52 9.27 3.47
C VAL A 304 13.13 9.67 4.89
N TRP A 305 14.16 9.86 5.74
CA TRP A 305 13.97 10.42 7.06
C TRP A 305 14.18 11.93 7.01
N LYS A 306 13.10 12.69 7.23
CA LYS A 306 13.11 14.16 7.16
C LYS A 306 12.25 14.74 8.27
N ASN A 307 12.77 15.76 8.97
CA ASN A 307 12.03 16.43 10.03
C ASN A 307 11.48 15.48 11.11
N ARG A 308 12.25 14.49 11.53
CA ARG A 308 11.88 13.45 12.52
C ARG A 308 10.69 12.58 12.10
N LYS A 309 10.42 12.51 10.81
CA LYS A 309 9.36 11.69 10.22
C LYS A 309 9.90 10.88 9.05
N THR A 310 9.35 9.71 8.86
CA THR A 310 9.53 8.95 7.64
C THR A 310 8.54 9.45 6.59
N ILE A 311 9.04 9.85 5.43
CA ILE A 311 8.22 10.28 4.30
C ILE A 311 8.65 9.54 3.03
N TRP A 312 7.76 9.47 2.08
CA TRP A 312 8.03 8.91 0.76
C TRP A 312 8.15 10.02 -0.25
N GLU A 313 9.28 10.06 -0.95
CA GLU A 313 9.58 11.07 -1.97
C GLU A 313 10.01 10.38 -3.26
N LYS A 314 9.80 11.06 -4.39
CA LYS A 314 10.34 10.61 -5.68
C LYS A 314 11.87 10.56 -5.65
N VAL A 315 12.47 9.55 -6.28
CA VAL A 315 13.94 9.40 -6.37
C VAL A 315 14.63 10.59 -7.05
N SER A 316 13.89 11.31 -7.90
CA SER A 316 14.29 12.58 -8.50
C SER A 316 13.07 13.43 -8.85
N GLN A 317 13.26 14.72 -9.09
CA GLN A 317 12.16 15.61 -9.51
C GLN A 317 11.54 15.21 -10.87
N SER A 318 12.32 14.60 -11.74
CA SER A 318 11.87 14.10 -13.05
C SER A 318 11.36 12.66 -13.02
N ALA A 319 11.38 12.00 -11.87
CA ALA A 319 10.91 10.63 -11.75
C ALA A 319 9.41 10.53 -12.04
N VAL A 320 9.06 9.59 -12.91
CA VAL A 320 7.65 9.28 -13.27
C VAL A 320 7.24 8.08 -12.43
N ASN A 321 6.23 8.24 -11.57
CA ASN A 321 5.73 7.21 -10.67
C ASN A 321 4.20 7.02 -10.75
N ASP A 322 3.61 7.41 -11.88
CA ASP A 322 2.16 7.48 -12.02
C ASP A 322 1.47 6.11 -11.83
N PHE A 323 2.10 5.00 -12.26
CA PHE A 323 1.62 3.66 -11.94
C PHE A 323 1.79 3.32 -10.45
N GLY A 324 2.83 3.84 -9.79
CA GLY A 324 2.97 3.76 -8.33
C GLY A 324 1.83 4.48 -7.62
N ASP A 325 1.43 5.66 -8.11
CA ASP A 325 0.27 6.40 -7.60
C ASP A 325 -1.04 5.62 -7.84
N CYS A 326 -1.23 5.04 -9.02
CA CYS A 326 -2.34 4.14 -9.30
C CYS A 326 -2.39 2.95 -8.34
N GLU A 327 -1.25 2.32 -8.00
CA GLU A 327 -1.22 1.21 -7.05
C GLU A 327 -1.57 1.65 -5.62
N LYS A 328 -1.08 2.80 -5.15
CA LYS A 328 -1.45 3.37 -3.84
C LYS A 328 -2.95 3.65 -3.76
N ILE A 329 -3.51 4.31 -4.77
CA ILE A 329 -4.95 4.57 -4.86
C ILE A 329 -5.74 3.26 -4.86
N GLY A 330 -5.21 2.21 -5.45
CA GLY A 330 -5.85 0.90 -5.45
C GLY A 330 -5.88 0.19 -4.10
N LEU A 331 -4.87 0.38 -3.27
CA LEU A 331 -4.93 -0.08 -1.88
C LEU A 331 -6.00 0.69 -1.09
N VAL A 332 -6.11 2.00 -1.32
CA VAL A 332 -7.19 2.84 -0.77
C VAL A 332 -8.56 2.34 -1.23
N GLN A 333 -8.70 2.04 -2.53
CA GLN A 333 -9.94 1.50 -3.10
C GLN A 333 -10.35 0.18 -2.42
N ASP A 334 -9.42 -0.77 -2.32
CA ASP A 334 -9.69 -2.07 -1.70
C ASP A 334 -10.11 -1.91 -0.24
N TRP A 335 -9.41 -1.06 0.51
CA TRP A 335 -9.77 -0.75 1.89
C TRP A 335 -11.18 -0.17 2.01
N CYS A 336 -11.51 0.85 1.21
CA CYS A 336 -12.83 1.49 1.24
C CYS A 336 -13.96 0.51 0.88
N VAL A 337 -13.77 -0.34 -0.15
CA VAL A 337 -14.78 -1.31 -0.57
C VAL A 337 -15.01 -2.38 0.50
N ARG A 338 -13.96 -2.87 1.14
CA ARG A 338 -14.08 -3.86 2.23
C ARG A 338 -14.77 -3.29 3.46
N MET A 339 -14.40 -2.05 3.85
CA MET A 339 -15.03 -1.38 4.99
C MET A 339 -16.52 -1.14 4.75
N SER A 340 -16.91 -0.75 3.54
CA SER A 340 -18.33 -0.53 3.21
C SER A 340 -19.15 -1.82 3.24
N LYS A 341 -18.58 -2.96 2.84
CA LYS A 341 -19.25 -4.28 2.93
C LYS A 341 -19.42 -4.72 4.37
N ASN A 342 -18.42 -4.56 5.21
CA ASN A 342 -18.50 -4.92 6.63
C ASN A 342 -19.57 -4.12 7.39
N LEU A 343 -19.73 -2.83 7.04
CA LEU A 343 -20.78 -1.99 7.62
C LEU A 343 -22.20 -2.41 7.15
N GLY A 344 -22.33 -2.91 5.92
CA GLY A 344 -23.59 -3.44 5.39
C GLY A 344 -24.02 -4.75 6.06
N GLU A 345 -23.06 -5.66 6.29
CA GLU A 345 -23.33 -6.95 6.94
C GLU A 345 -23.68 -6.82 8.43
N SER A 346 -23.16 -5.78 9.11
CA SER A 346 -23.49 -5.52 10.52
C SER A 346 -24.87 -4.87 10.72
N GLY A 347 -25.48 -4.31 9.68
CA GLY A 347 -26.80 -3.69 9.71
C GLY A 347 -27.97 -4.70 9.61
N ASP A 348 -27.74 -5.86 9.00
CA ASP A 348 -28.78 -6.87 8.80
C ASP A 348 -28.98 -7.82 10.00
N THR A 349 -28.14 -7.74 11.03
CA THR A 349 -28.29 -8.56 12.26
C THR A 349 -29.02 -7.84 13.40
N ALA A 350 -29.56 -6.63 13.15
CA ALA A 350 -30.26 -5.82 14.15
C ALA A 350 -31.80 -5.68 13.89
N ASN A 351 -32.43 -6.62 13.15
CA ASN A 351 -33.87 -6.70 13.01
C ASN A 351 -34.42 -8.02 13.55
#